data_d36baac6c1c380feae07e6726b32d34f
#
_entry.id   d36baac6c1c380feae07e6726b32d34f
#
_cell.length_a   1.000
_cell.length_b   1.000
_cell.length_c   1.000
_cell.angle_alpha   90.00
_cell.angle_beta   90.00
_cell.angle_gamma   90.00
#
_symmetry.space_group_name_H-M   'P 1'
#
loop_
_entity.id
_entity.type
_entity.pdbx_description
1 polymer ?
#
loop_
_entity_poly.entity_id
_entity_poly.type
_entity_poly.pdbx_seq_one_letter_code
_entity_poly.pdbx_strand_id
1 'polypeptide(L)'
;KHHAALYRSENSGWMTVDAAVETHLKAGVPASKLVMGMPFYGRGGDGYPNFQDFNKVGHTREYRECWDEVAKVPYLANKAGKLVFGYENPRSLAIKCQYILKQKLLGGMYWDYDGDNEQGDLRRTVYEGLIEQKPFYDRTYRVLVLTESQGQHKPFSDAAVKWLVDESKVQNLQIQILNNTRLLAQKEVLEGTDLVIQLDFPPYTWPKEAEQNFINYINEGRGGWIGFHHATLL
;
A
#
# COMPACT_ATOMS: atom_id res chain seq x y z
N LYS A 1 -0.60 8.68 20.45
CA LYS A 1 -1.76 8.85 19.56
C LYS A 1 -1.30 9.27 18.18
N HIS A 2 -2.13 8.96 17.17
CA HIS A 2 -1.85 9.42 15.80
C HIS A 2 -1.69 10.93 15.72
N HIS A 3 -0.81 11.38 14.82
CA HIS A 3 -0.57 12.81 14.60
C HIS A 3 -1.67 13.46 13.76
N ALA A 4 -2.04 12.84 12.64
CA ALA A 4 -2.99 13.39 11.67
C ALA A 4 -4.00 12.33 11.18
N ALA A 5 -4.63 11.61 12.12
CA ALA A 5 -5.68 10.63 11.81
C ALA A 5 -6.78 11.25 10.94
N LEU A 6 -7.16 10.55 9.86
CA LEU A 6 -8.30 11.01 9.07
C LEU A 6 -9.59 10.81 9.85
N TYR A 7 -9.82 9.63 10.40
CA TYR A 7 -11.00 9.29 11.19
C TYR A 7 -10.64 8.89 12.62
N ARG A 8 -11.63 8.87 13.49
CA ARG A 8 -11.45 8.54 14.90
C ARG A 8 -11.29 7.05 15.11
N SER A 9 -10.16 6.65 15.71
CA SER A 9 -9.86 5.28 16.15
C SER A 9 -9.46 5.23 17.62
N GLU A 10 -9.16 4.06 18.14
CA GLU A 10 -8.63 3.88 19.51
C GLU A 10 -7.29 4.58 19.71
N ASN A 11 -6.48 4.63 18.65
CA ASN A 11 -5.15 5.25 18.65
C ASN A 11 -5.18 6.75 18.27
N SER A 12 -6.31 7.30 17.89
CA SER A 12 -6.46 8.73 17.62
C SER A 12 -6.86 9.52 18.88
N GLY A 13 -6.71 10.84 18.82
CA GLY A 13 -7.38 11.76 19.75
C GLY A 13 -8.85 11.97 19.35
N TRP A 14 -9.50 12.90 20.05
CA TRP A 14 -10.83 13.38 19.66
C TRP A 14 -10.77 14.29 18.43
N MET A 15 -9.65 15.00 18.26
CA MET A 15 -9.39 15.86 17.10
C MET A 15 -8.81 15.02 15.96
N THR A 16 -9.58 14.84 14.92
CA THR A 16 -9.16 14.19 13.66
C THR A 16 -9.39 15.15 12.50
N VAL A 17 -8.84 14.84 11.33
CA VAL A 17 -9.03 15.68 10.13
C VAL A 17 -10.52 15.80 9.79
N ASP A 18 -11.23 14.67 9.75
CA ASP A 18 -12.67 14.64 9.48
C ASP A 18 -13.48 15.46 10.50
N ALA A 19 -13.21 15.28 11.79
CA ALA A 19 -13.88 16.04 12.84
C ALA A 19 -13.62 17.56 12.74
N ALA A 20 -12.40 17.96 12.36
CA ALA A 20 -12.05 19.35 12.14
C ALA A 20 -12.80 19.93 10.94
N VAL A 21 -12.82 19.22 9.81
CA VAL A 21 -13.58 19.61 8.60
C VAL A 21 -15.06 19.75 8.93
N GLU A 22 -15.67 18.72 9.54
CA GLU A 22 -17.08 18.78 9.93
C GLU A 22 -17.40 19.96 10.84
N THR A 23 -16.54 20.25 11.82
CA THR A 23 -16.73 21.37 12.74
C THR A 23 -16.77 22.70 11.99
N HIS A 24 -15.87 22.93 11.04
CA HIS A 24 -15.87 24.15 10.24
C HIS A 24 -17.09 24.25 9.32
N LEU A 25 -17.46 23.13 8.66
CA LEU A 25 -18.65 23.10 7.81
C LEU A 25 -19.95 23.40 8.62
N LYS A 26 -20.08 22.78 9.80
CA LYS A 26 -21.22 23.05 10.73
C LYS A 26 -21.24 24.49 11.23
N ALA A 27 -20.07 25.12 11.35
CA ALA A 27 -19.95 26.54 11.69
C ALA A 27 -20.24 27.50 10.50
N GLY A 28 -20.61 26.96 9.33
CA GLY A 28 -20.95 27.74 8.14
C GLY A 28 -19.79 28.13 7.24
N VAL A 29 -18.59 27.60 7.47
CA VAL A 29 -17.45 27.81 6.57
C VAL A 29 -17.68 27.03 5.28
N PRO A 30 -17.68 27.67 4.10
CA PRO A 30 -17.84 26.94 2.84
C PRO A 30 -16.70 25.96 2.60
N ALA A 31 -16.99 24.75 2.14
CA ALA A 31 -15.98 23.74 1.81
C ALA A 31 -14.92 24.26 0.85
N SER A 32 -15.32 25.08 -0.13
CA SER A 32 -14.45 25.75 -1.10
C SER A 32 -13.46 26.77 -0.52
N LYS A 33 -13.51 27.01 0.78
CA LYS A 33 -12.54 27.84 1.52
C LYS A 33 -11.66 27.05 2.49
N LEU A 34 -11.90 25.75 2.62
CA LEU A 34 -11.13 24.88 3.50
C LEU A 34 -9.99 24.22 2.73
N VAL A 35 -8.79 24.30 3.28
CA VAL A 35 -7.59 23.60 2.77
C VAL A 35 -7.15 22.61 3.84
N MET A 36 -6.96 21.34 3.44
CA MET A 36 -6.46 20.30 4.34
C MET A 36 -4.95 20.38 4.46
N GLY A 37 -4.44 20.52 5.71
CA GLY A 37 -3.01 20.38 5.99
C GLY A 37 -2.59 18.92 6.04
N MET A 38 -1.53 18.59 5.32
CA MET A 38 -0.92 17.26 5.26
C MET A 38 0.52 17.34 5.75
N PRO A 39 0.86 16.77 6.91
CA PRO A 39 2.23 16.81 7.42
C PRO A 39 3.13 15.82 6.67
N PHE A 40 4.26 16.29 6.18
CA PHE A 40 5.32 15.43 5.63
C PHE A 40 6.34 15.03 6.70
N TYR A 41 5.91 15.08 7.94
CA TYR A 41 6.65 14.68 9.13
C TYR A 41 5.74 13.87 10.06
N GLY A 42 6.35 13.16 10.98
CA GLY A 42 5.61 12.42 12.01
C GLY A 42 5.76 13.05 13.39
N ARG A 43 5.01 12.54 14.33
CA ARG A 43 5.06 12.90 15.74
C ARG A 43 5.10 11.68 16.63
N GLY A 44 5.95 11.73 17.65
CA GLY A 44 5.97 10.72 18.70
C GLY A 44 7.32 10.64 19.37
N GLY A 45 7.43 9.88 20.47
CA GLY A 45 8.62 9.88 21.27
C GLY A 45 9.00 11.31 21.68
N ASP A 46 10.24 11.68 21.47
CA ASP A 46 10.79 13.01 21.81
C ASP A 46 11.09 13.87 20.57
N GLY A 47 10.43 13.59 19.41
CA GLY A 47 10.78 14.27 18.18
C GLY A 47 9.71 14.37 17.09
N TYR A 48 10.10 15.07 16.03
CA TYR A 48 9.29 15.32 14.83
C TYR A 48 10.10 14.90 13.58
N PRO A 49 10.37 13.59 13.38
CA PRO A 49 11.15 13.14 12.25
C PRO A 49 10.40 13.42 10.94
N ASN A 50 11.14 13.84 9.91
CA ASN A 50 10.63 13.98 8.56
C ASN A 50 10.31 12.61 7.96
N PHE A 51 9.46 12.57 6.93
CA PHE A 51 9.10 11.31 6.26
C PHE A 51 10.33 10.56 5.76
N GLN A 52 11.29 11.25 5.15
CA GLN A 52 12.54 10.64 4.70
C GLN A 52 13.33 9.91 5.80
N ASP A 53 13.15 10.30 7.07
CA ASP A 53 13.86 9.71 8.21
C ASP A 53 13.15 8.47 8.74
N PHE A 54 11.86 8.29 8.47
CA PHE A 54 11.10 7.11 8.91
C PHE A 54 11.63 5.80 8.32
N ASN A 55 12.17 5.82 7.09
CA ASN A 55 12.85 4.67 6.52
C ASN A 55 14.07 4.25 7.34
N LYS A 56 14.76 5.19 8.00
CA LYS A 56 15.89 4.92 8.89
C LYS A 56 15.42 4.40 10.26
N VAL A 57 14.31 4.95 10.77
CA VAL A 57 13.74 4.57 12.08
C VAL A 57 12.95 3.27 11.97
N GLY A 58 12.13 3.07 10.93
CA GLY A 58 11.29 1.89 10.73
C GLY A 58 12.08 0.60 10.50
N HIS A 59 13.31 0.70 9.98
CA HIS A 59 14.21 -0.44 9.78
C HIS A 59 15.03 -0.82 11.03
N THR A 60 14.88 -0.09 12.14
CA THR A 60 15.48 -0.52 13.39
C THR A 60 14.69 -1.71 13.94
N ARG A 61 15.39 -2.69 14.55
CA ARG A 61 14.74 -3.85 15.22
C ARG A 61 13.82 -3.46 16.38
N GLU A 62 13.70 -2.18 16.68
CA GLU A 62 12.96 -1.64 17.83
C GLU A 62 11.51 -1.31 17.45
N TYR A 63 11.24 -0.95 16.18
CA TYR A 63 9.91 -0.52 15.73
C TYR A 63 9.40 -1.40 14.59
N ARG A 64 8.08 -1.52 14.53
CA ARG A 64 7.36 -2.19 13.46
C ARG A 64 6.42 -1.20 12.79
N GLU A 65 6.43 -1.15 11.48
CA GLU A 65 5.43 -0.42 10.72
C GLU A 65 4.06 -1.09 10.84
N CYS A 66 3.05 -0.28 11.10
CA CYS A 66 1.66 -0.69 11.26
C CYS A 66 0.76 0.28 10.49
N TRP A 67 -0.43 -0.18 10.19
CA TRP A 67 -1.50 0.60 9.57
C TRP A 67 -2.75 0.58 10.44
N ASP A 68 -3.37 1.75 10.66
CA ASP A 68 -4.67 1.85 11.35
C ASP A 68 -5.78 1.97 10.29
N GLU A 69 -6.52 0.88 10.10
CA GLU A 69 -7.59 0.80 9.09
C GLU A 69 -8.74 1.77 9.35
N VAL A 70 -8.98 2.16 10.58
CA VAL A 70 -10.02 3.12 10.92
C VAL A 70 -9.53 4.54 10.72
N ALA A 71 -8.35 4.87 11.28
CA ALA A 71 -7.77 6.21 11.20
C ALA A 71 -7.18 6.53 9.81
N LYS A 72 -6.96 5.50 8.95
CA LYS A 72 -6.39 5.63 7.61
C LYS A 72 -5.00 6.28 7.59
N VAL A 73 -4.16 5.90 8.55
CA VAL A 73 -2.79 6.40 8.69
C VAL A 73 -1.82 5.31 9.14
N PRO A 74 -0.54 5.40 8.73
CA PRO A 74 0.52 4.53 9.22
C PRO A 74 0.99 4.98 10.60
N TYR A 75 1.64 4.04 11.31
CA TYR A 75 2.33 4.33 12.54
C TYR A 75 3.47 3.33 12.81
N LEU A 76 4.43 3.74 13.63
CA LEU A 76 5.44 2.85 14.17
C LEU A 76 5.01 2.38 15.55
N ALA A 77 5.01 1.06 15.77
CA ALA A 77 4.76 0.43 17.06
C ALA A 77 6.06 -0.13 17.64
N ASN A 78 6.22 -0.08 18.95
CA ASN A 78 7.29 -0.78 19.65
C ASN A 78 7.02 -2.28 19.75
N LYS A 79 7.94 -3.05 20.37
CA LYS A 79 7.82 -4.51 20.55
C LYS A 79 6.57 -4.94 21.33
N ALA A 80 6.04 -4.06 22.18
CA ALA A 80 4.80 -4.31 22.93
C ALA A 80 3.52 -3.95 22.12
N GLY A 81 3.66 -3.55 20.85
CA GLY A 81 2.55 -3.16 20.00
C GLY A 81 2.02 -1.75 20.26
N LYS A 82 2.65 -0.97 21.15
CA LYS A 82 2.22 0.38 21.46
C LYS A 82 2.69 1.35 20.38
N LEU A 83 1.79 2.21 19.91
CA LEU A 83 2.10 3.31 18.99
C LEU A 83 3.17 4.24 19.59
N VAL A 84 4.23 4.45 18.87
CA VAL A 84 5.35 5.37 19.25
C VAL A 84 5.35 6.60 18.37
N PHE A 85 5.28 6.43 17.03
CA PHE A 85 5.25 7.51 16.06
C PHE A 85 4.06 7.37 15.12
N GLY A 86 3.28 8.44 14.95
CA GLY A 86 2.30 8.59 13.87
C GLY A 86 2.87 9.46 12.76
N TYR A 87 2.65 9.11 11.50
CA TYR A 87 3.17 9.82 10.33
C TYR A 87 2.26 9.67 9.12
N GLU A 88 2.64 10.22 7.98
CA GLU A 88 1.98 10.03 6.69
C GLU A 88 2.86 9.19 5.75
N ASN A 89 2.21 8.48 4.84
CA ASN A 89 2.86 7.82 3.72
C ASN A 89 2.04 8.02 2.43
N PRO A 90 2.51 7.56 1.26
CA PRO A 90 1.73 7.69 0.01
C PRO A 90 0.30 7.15 0.10
N ARG A 91 0.07 6.01 0.78
CA ARG A 91 -1.28 5.44 0.97
C ARG A 91 -2.21 6.40 1.73
N SER A 92 -1.78 6.90 2.87
CA SER A 92 -2.60 7.81 3.69
C SER A 92 -2.88 9.14 2.99
N LEU A 93 -1.89 9.67 2.25
CA LEU A 93 -2.07 10.89 1.46
C LEU A 93 -3.02 10.71 0.28
N ALA A 94 -2.94 9.58 -0.43
CA ALA A 94 -3.88 9.27 -1.52
C ALA A 94 -5.33 9.21 -1.01
N ILE A 95 -5.56 8.57 0.15
CA ILE A 95 -6.88 8.54 0.80
C ILE A 95 -7.34 9.95 1.18
N LYS A 96 -6.45 10.78 1.72
CA LYS A 96 -6.75 12.17 2.06
C LYS A 96 -7.06 13.02 0.83
N CYS A 97 -6.37 12.81 -0.29
CA CYS A 97 -6.71 13.44 -1.56
C CYS A 97 -8.13 13.07 -2.01
N GLN A 98 -8.51 11.81 -1.94
CA GLN A 98 -9.88 11.38 -2.24
C GLN A 98 -10.90 12.02 -1.29
N TYR A 99 -10.57 12.13 0.00
CA TYR A 99 -11.43 12.82 0.97
C TYR A 99 -11.61 14.30 0.59
N ILE A 100 -10.54 15.01 0.23
CA ILE A 100 -10.58 16.42 -0.22
C ILE A 100 -11.55 16.58 -1.41
N LEU A 101 -11.42 15.73 -2.42
CA LEU A 101 -12.28 15.75 -3.61
C LEU A 101 -13.73 15.42 -3.27
N LYS A 102 -13.96 14.38 -2.45
CA LYS A 102 -15.29 13.96 -2.01
C LYS A 102 -16.02 15.06 -1.21
N GLN A 103 -15.31 15.73 -0.31
CA GLN A 103 -15.85 16.83 0.52
C GLN A 103 -15.87 18.17 -0.21
N LYS A 104 -15.37 18.22 -1.46
CA LYS A 104 -15.27 19.44 -2.27
C LYS A 104 -14.51 20.57 -1.56
N LEU A 105 -13.46 20.21 -0.81
CA LEU A 105 -12.58 21.20 -0.19
C LEU A 105 -11.80 21.95 -1.27
N LEU A 106 -11.26 23.13 -0.92
CA LEU A 106 -10.46 23.94 -1.86
C LEU A 106 -9.22 23.19 -2.37
N GLY A 107 -8.60 22.36 -1.51
CA GLY A 107 -7.43 21.60 -1.87
C GLY A 107 -6.64 21.12 -0.65
N GLY A 108 -5.38 20.75 -0.89
CA GLY A 108 -4.42 20.33 0.13
C GLY A 108 -3.23 21.27 0.22
N MET A 109 -2.69 21.42 1.42
CA MET A 109 -1.41 22.06 1.71
C MET A 109 -0.55 21.07 2.47
N TYR A 110 0.71 20.96 2.15
CA TYR A 110 1.63 20.13 2.92
C TYR A 110 2.73 20.96 3.60
N TRP A 111 3.16 20.48 4.75
CA TRP A 111 4.26 21.04 5.52
C TRP A 111 5.24 19.91 5.87
N ASP A 112 6.47 19.96 5.40
CA ASP A 112 6.95 20.93 4.46
C ASP A 112 7.63 20.20 3.27
N TYR A 113 8.10 20.96 2.31
CA TYR A 113 8.72 20.43 1.10
C TYR A 113 9.98 19.59 1.40
N ASP A 114 10.76 19.99 2.39
CA ASP A 114 12.00 19.31 2.81
C ASP A 114 11.73 18.02 3.62
N GLY A 115 10.50 17.81 4.06
CA GLY A 115 10.09 16.60 4.77
C GLY A 115 9.96 15.36 3.90
N ASP A 116 9.82 15.52 2.57
CA ASP A 116 9.69 14.42 1.61
C ASP A 116 11.04 13.75 1.33
N ASN A 117 11.00 12.54 0.75
CA ASN A 117 12.22 11.87 0.29
C ASN A 117 12.73 12.45 -1.04
N GLU A 118 13.96 12.09 -1.44
CA GLU A 118 14.58 12.54 -2.69
C GLU A 118 13.74 12.18 -3.93
N GLN A 119 13.05 11.05 -3.91
CA GLN A 119 12.17 10.59 -4.98
C GLN A 119 10.88 11.41 -5.09
N GLY A 120 10.54 12.19 -4.06
CA GLY A 120 9.36 13.03 -4.04
C GLY A 120 8.06 12.24 -3.92
N ASP A 121 8.06 11.13 -3.18
CA ASP A 121 6.93 10.19 -3.14
C ASP A 121 5.66 10.83 -2.57
N LEU A 122 5.76 11.64 -1.53
CA LEU A 122 4.60 12.30 -0.94
C LEU A 122 4.08 13.42 -1.85
N ARG A 123 4.97 14.26 -2.39
CA ARG A 123 4.58 15.34 -3.33
C ARG A 123 3.93 14.79 -4.58
N ARG A 124 4.51 13.72 -5.16
CA ARG A 124 3.95 13.03 -6.32
C ARG A 124 2.57 12.48 -6.01
N THR A 125 2.38 11.83 -4.88
CA THR A 125 1.07 11.31 -4.45
C THR A 125 0.02 12.42 -4.36
N VAL A 126 0.36 13.56 -3.76
CA VAL A 126 -0.56 14.70 -3.67
C VAL A 126 -0.89 15.27 -5.04
N TYR A 127 0.11 15.41 -5.93
CA TYR A 127 -0.09 15.88 -7.29
C TYR A 127 -0.99 14.93 -8.10
N GLU A 128 -0.69 13.65 -8.08
CA GLU A 128 -1.49 12.63 -8.76
C GLU A 128 -2.92 12.57 -8.23
N GLY A 129 -3.09 12.69 -6.92
CA GLY A 129 -4.40 12.62 -6.27
C GLY A 129 -5.27 13.86 -6.48
N LEU A 130 -4.71 15.08 -6.44
CA LEU A 130 -5.50 16.32 -6.48
C LEU A 130 -5.50 16.97 -7.87
N ILE A 131 -4.41 16.92 -8.63
CA ILE A 131 -4.28 17.59 -9.91
C ILE A 131 -4.65 16.64 -11.05
N GLU A 132 -4.02 15.47 -11.11
CA GLU A 132 -4.33 14.47 -12.15
C GLU A 132 -5.59 13.66 -11.81
N GLN A 133 -6.02 13.69 -10.55
CA GLN A 133 -7.19 12.97 -10.03
C GLN A 133 -7.17 11.49 -10.40
N LYS A 134 -5.99 10.87 -10.31
CA LYS A 134 -5.82 9.44 -10.54
C LYS A 134 -6.66 8.64 -9.55
N PRO A 135 -7.39 7.61 -10.00
CA PRO A 135 -8.10 6.73 -9.09
C PRO A 135 -7.13 6.06 -8.11
N PHE A 136 -7.50 6.03 -6.85
CA PHE A 136 -6.81 5.26 -5.82
C PHE A 136 -7.80 4.32 -5.15
N TYR A 137 -7.45 3.04 -5.10
CA TYR A 137 -8.27 2.00 -4.49
C TYR A 137 -7.60 1.52 -3.21
N ASP A 138 -8.16 1.90 -2.07
CA ASP A 138 -7.69 1.47 -0.74
C ASP A 138 -8.16 0.05 -0.44
N ARG A 139 -7.59 -0.91 -1.18
CA ARG A 139 -7.77 -2.34 -0.93
C ARG A 139 -6.43 -3.05 -0.98
N THR A 140 -6.33 -4.13 -0.24
CA THR A 140 -5.17 -5.03 -0.33
C THR A 140 -5.33 -5.93 -1.55
N TYR A 141 -4.35 -5.90 -2.45
CA TYR A 141 -4.29 -6.80 -3.60
C TYR A 141 -3.56 -8.08 -3.22
N ARG A 142 -4.16 -9.22 -3.55
CA ARG A 142 -3.57 -10.54 -3.33
C ARG A 142 -2.79 -10.95 -4.57
N VAL A 143 -1.48 -11.06 -4.42
CA VAL A 143 -0.54 -11.39 -5.52
C VAL A 143 0.03 -12.78 -5.28
N LEU A 144 -0.18 -13.67 -6.24
CA LEU A 144 0.40 -15.00 -6.26
C LEU A 144 1.63 -14.98 -7.15
N VAL A 145 2.79 -15.28 -6.58
CA VAL A 145 4.06 -15.36 -7.30
C VAL A 145 4.43 -16.82 -7.51
N LEU A 146 4.50 -17.24 -8.77
CA LEU A 146 4.96 -18.56 -9.14
C LEU A 146 6.46 -18.51 -9.41
N THR A 147 7.23 -19.32 -8.70
CA THR A 147 8.69 -19.33 -8.78
C THR A 147 9.25 -20.74 -8.67
N GLU A 148 10.33 -21.02 -9.38
CA GLU A 148 11.06 -22.26 -9.24
C GLU A 148 12.05 -22.24 -8.08
N SER A 149 12.25 -23.40 -7.48
CA SER A 149 13.25 -23.58 -6.42
C SER A 149 14.65 -23.86 -6.96
N GLN A 150 14.77 -24.20 -8.24
CA GLN A 150 16.01 -24.65 -8.89
C GLN A 150 16.07 -24.13 -10.34
N GLY A 151 17.21 -24.34 -10.99
CA GLY A 151 17.40 -24.01 -12.40
C GLY A 151 18.21 -22.74 -12.65
N GLN A 152 18.48 -22.49 -13.93
CA GLN A 152 19.35 -21.37 -14.35
C GLN A 152 18.75 -19.98 -14.10
N HIS A 153 17.42 -19.88 -13.96
CA HIS A 153 16.71 -18.62 -13.72
C HIS A 153 16.49 -18.32 -12.23
N LYS A 154 16.91 -19.23 -11.35
CA LYS A 154 16.77 -19.02 -9.90
C LYS A 154 17.33 -17.68 -9.39
N PRO A 155 18.51 -17.20 -9.83
CA PRO A 155 19.01 -15.90 -9.37
C PRO A 155 18.08 -14.73 -9.73
N PHE A 156 17.45 -14.76 -10.91
CA PHE A 156 16.45 -13.79 -11.30
C PHE A 156 15.20 -13.90 -10.42
N SER A 157 14.68 -15.12 -10.26
CA SER A 157 13.48 -15.37 -9.45
C SER A 157 13.69 -14.94 -7.99
N ASP A 158 14.85 -15.24 -7.40
CA ASP A 158 15.19 -14.83 -6.03
C ASP A 158 15.24 -13.30 -5.90
N ALA A 159 15.84 -12.60 -6.86
CA ALA A 159 15.92 -11.15 -6.88
C ALA A 159 14.52 -10.51 -7.06
N ALA A 160 13.71 -11.05 -7.95
CA ALA A 160 12.34 -10.59 -8.20
C ALA A 160 11.45 -10.81 -6.97
N VAL A 161 11.51 -11.99 -6.35
CA VAL A 161 10.76 -12.28 -5.11
C VAL A 161 11.16 -11.32 -3.99
N LYS A 162 12.47 -11.09 -3.81
CA LYS A 162 12.95 -10.15 -2.80
C LYS A 162 12.40 -8.75 -3.04
N TRP A 163 12.48 -8.26 -4.28
CA TRP A 163 11.94 -6.95 -4.65
C TRP A 163 10.42 -6.87 -4.43
N LEU A 164 9.65 -7.87 -4.85
CA LEU A 164 8.21 -7.92 -4.64
C LEU A 164 7.82 -7.90 -3.14
N VAL A 165 8.57 -8.63 -2.30
CA VAL A 165 8.37 -8.63 -0.84
C VAL A 165 8.70 -7.26 -0.25
N ASP A 166 9.72 -6.56 -0.74
CA ASP A 166 10.04 -5.21 -0.30
C ASP A 166 8.96 -4.21 -0.76
N GLU A 167 8.48 -4.30 -1.99
CA GLU A 167 7.35 -3.50 -2.50
C GLU A 167 6.06 -3.74 -1.72
N SER A 168 5.79 -4.98 -1.28
CA SER A 168 4.58 -5.28 -0.50
C SER A 168 4.50 -4.54 0.84
N LYS A 169 5.62 -4.05 1.35
CA LYS A 169 5.66 -3.27 2.60
C LYS A 169 5.22 -1.81 2.40
N VAL A 170 5.38 -1.28 1.19
CA VAL A 170 5.03 0.11 0.84
C VAL A 170 3.76 0.18 0.01
N GLN A 171 3.50 -0.84 -0.80
CA GLN A 171 2.27 -1.00 -1.56
C GLN A 171 1.27 -1.87 -0.79
N ASN A 172 0.02 -1.73 -1.11
CA ASN A 172 -1.03 -2.50 -0.44
C ASN A 172 -1.16 -3.92 -1.04
N LEU A 173 -0.07 -4.70 -0.96
CA LEU A 173 0.04 -6.03 -1.54
C LEU A 173 0.18 -7.11 -0.48
N GLN A 174 -0.59 -8.18 -0.63
CA GLN A 174 -0.39 -9.44 0.09
C GLN A 174 0.25 -10.45 -0.86
N ILE A 175 1.53 -10.74 -0.66
CA ILE A 175 2.29 -11.64 -1.53
C ILE A 175 2.21 -13.06 -0.99
N GLN A 176 1.81 -14.00 -1.84
CA GLN A 176 1.92 -15.44 -1.61
C GLN A 176 2.89 -16.02 -2.64
N ILE A 177 3.90 -16.75 -2.19
CA ILE A 177 4.92 -17.34 -3.06
C ILE A 177 4.66 -18.83 -3.16
N LEU A 178 4.53 -19.34 -4.37
CA LEU A 178 4.45 -20.77 -4.68
C LEU A 178 5.67 -21.21 -5.49
N ASN A 179 6.39 -22.18 -4.94
CA ASN A 179 7.50 -22.87 -5.61
C ASN A 179 7.09 -24.28 -6.11
N ASN A 180 5.79 -24.55 -6.14
CA ASN A 180 5.22 -25.81 -6.61
C ASN A 180 3.89 -25.54 -7.33
N THR A 181 3.94 -25.52 -8.65
CA THR A 181 2.79 -25.24 -9.51
C THR A 181 1.68 -26.31 -9.43
N ARG A 182 1.97 -27.51 -8.88
CA ARG A 182 0.95 -28.54 -8.63
C ARG A 182 -0.13 -28.07 -7.65
N LEU A 183 0.19 -27.10 -6.78
CA LEU A 183 -0.78 -26.53 -5.87
C LEU A 183 -1.88 -25.75 -6.59
N LEU A 184 -1.68 -25.29 -7.81
CA LEU A 184 -2.70 -24.67 -8.64
C LEU A 184 -3.84 -25.64 -9.05
N ALA A 185 -3.65 -26.96 -8.88
CA ALA A 185 -4.73 -27.93 -9.02
C ALA A 185 -5.83 -27.76 -7.94
N GLN A 186 -5.50 -27.12 -6.83
CA GLN A 186 -6.46 -26.69 -5.82
C GLN A 186 -7.01 -25.32 -6.24
N LYS A 187 -8.26 -25.26 -6.67
CA LYS A 187 -8.89 -24.02 -7.16
C LYS A 187 -8.86 -22.87 -6.15
N GLU A 188 -8.88 -23.19 -4.86
CA GLU A 188 -8.84 -22.26 -3.75
C GLU A 188 -7.56 -21.40 -3.74
N VAL A 189 -6.47 -21.88 -4.34
CA VAL A 189 -5.20 -21.15 -4.46
C VAL A 189 -5.36 -19.91 -5.35
N LEU A 190 -6.21 -19.99 -6.37
CA LEU A 190 -6.51 -18.86 -7.27
C LEU A 190 -7.74 -18.06 -6.83
N GLU A 191 -8.52 -18.57 -5.87
CA GLU A 191 -9.68 -17.84 -5.36
C GLU A 191 -9.25 -16.58 -4.60
N GLY A 192 -9.77 -15.43 -5.04
CA GLY A 192 -9.44 -14.12 -4.47
C GLY A 192 -8.03 -13.62 -4.79
N THR A 193 -7.29 -14.27 -5.70
CA THR A 193 -6.04 -13.74 -6.24
C THR A 193 -6.36 -12.65 -7.26
N ASP A 194 -5.79 -11.46 -7.08
CA ASP A 194 -5.97 -10.33 -7.99
C ASP A 194 -4.95 -10.33 -9.12
N LEU A 195 -3.76 -10.88 -8.88
CA LEU A 195 -2.66 -10.94 -9.85
C LEU A 195 -1.83 -12.19 -9.66
N VAL A 196 -1.56 -12.91 -10.76
CA VAL A 196 -0.55 -13.95 -10.81
C VAL A 196 0.69 -13.40 -11.49
N ILE A 197 1.84 -13.47 -10.83
CA ILE A 197 3.16 -13.17 -11.41
C ILE A 197 3.90 -14.48 -11.61
N GLN A 198 4.15 -14.85 -12.85
CA GLN A 198 4.82 -16.08 -13.21
C GLN A 198 6.26 -15.77 -13.63
N LEU A 199 7.21 -16.17 -12.78
CA LEU A 199 8.64 -15.93 -12.99
C LEU A 199 9.35 -17.08 -13.72
N ASP A 200 8.62 -18.14 -14.01
CA ASP A 200 9.17 -19.45 -14.41
C ASP A 200 8.61 -19.96 -15.72
N PHE A 201 8.95 -21.22 -15.99
CA PHE A 201 8.63 -21.96 -17.20
C PHE A 201 7.16 -21.98 -17.57
N PRO A 202 6.87 -22.16 -18.87
CA PRO A 202 5.52 -22.31 -19.36
C PRO A 202 4.81 -23.53 -18.75
N PRO A 203 3.47 -23.56 -18.76
CA PRO A 203 2.67 -24.52 -17.99
C PRO A 203 2.61 -25.94 -18.58
N TYR A 204 3.42 -26.29 -19.58
CA TYR A 204 3.38 -27.62 -20.19
C TYR A 204 3.81 -28.78 -19.27
N THR A 205 4.41 -28.47 -18.12
CA THR A 205 4.72 -29.46 -17.07
C THR A 205 3.71 -29.48 -15.93
N TRP A 206 2.70 -28.61 -15.99
CA TRP A 206 1.68 -28.53 -14.95
C TRP A 206 0.72 -29.72 -15.00
N PRO A 207 0.14 -30.15 -13.86
CA PRO A 207 -1.02 -31.05 -13.90
C PRO A 207 -2.16 -30.44 -14.70
N LYS A 208 -2.93 -31.28 -15.40
CA LYS A 208 -4.06 -30.80 -16.22
C LYS A 208 -5.07 -29.96 -15.42
N GLU A 209 -5.34 -30.34 -14.18
CA GLU A 209 -6.21 -29.58 -13.28
C GLU A 209 -5.66 -28.19 -12.97
N ALA A 210 -4.33 -28.07 -12.78
CA ALA A 210 -3.68 -26.78 -12.54
C ALA A 210 -3.78 -25.86 -13.76
N GLU A 211 -3.50 -26.43 -14.94
CA GLU A 211 -3.67 -25.73 -16.22
C GLU A 211 -5.11 -25.26 -16.42
N GLN A 212 -6.08 -26.15 -16.22
CA GLN A 212 -7.49 -25.80 -16.38
C GLN A 212 -7.96 -24.72 -15.39
N ASN A 213 -7.53 -24.79 -14.12
CA ASN A 213 -7.86 -23.79 -13.12
C ASN A 213 -7.28 -22.42 -13.49
N PHE A 214 -6.05 -22.40 -14.03
CA PHE A 214 -5.43 -21.17 -14.48
C PHE A 214 -6.12 -20.58 -15.72
N ILE A 215 -6.47 -21.41 -16.70
CA ILE A 215 -7.27 -21.02 -17.88
C ILE A 215 -8.59 -20.41 -17.44
N ASN A 216 -9.29 -21.05 -16.50
CA ASN A 216 -10.55 -20.54 -15.97
C ASN A 216 -10.37 -19.20 -15.27
N TYR A 217 -9.31 -19.07 -14.46
CA TYR A 217 -8.97 -17.81 -13.77
C TYR A 217 -8.83 -16.64 -14.75
N ILE A 218 -8.15 -16.85 -15.87
CA ILE A 218 -7.96 -15.83 -16.92
C ILE A 218 -9.27 -15.57 -17.69
N ASN A 219 -9.91 -16.64 -18.17
CA ASN A 219 -11.09 -16.50 -19.03
C ASN A 219 -12.32 -15.91 -18.30
N GLU A 220 -12.45 -16.18 -17.03
CA GLU A 220 -13.51 -15.62 -16.19
C GLU A 220 -13.20 -14.21 -15.68
N GLY A 221 -12.02 -13.66 -16.01
CA GLY A 221 -11.61 -12.32 -15.59
C GLY A 221 -11.45 -12.18 -14.08
N ARG A 222 -11.05 -13.25 -13.39
CA ARG A 222 -10.91 -13.25 -11.92
C ARG A 222 -9.74 -12.38 -11.45
N GLY A 223 -8.70 -12.23 -12.27
CA GLY A 223 -7.56 -11.37 -11.98
C GLY A 223 -6.60 -11.23 -13.17
N GLY A 224 -5.50 -10.53 -12.96
CA GLY A 224 -4.46 -10.31 -13.95
C GLY A 224 -3.38 -11.39 -13.96
N TRP A 225 -2.58 -11.40 -15.02
CA TRP A 225 -1.40 -12.24 -15.15
C TRP A 225 -0.25 -11.48 -15.78
N ILE A 226 0.94 -11.66 -15.21
CA ILE A 226 2.21 -11.18 -15.77
C ILE A 226 3.16 -12.39 -15.88
N GLY A 227 3.54 -12.72 -17.10
CA GLY A 227 4.50 -13.78 -17.38
C GLY A 227 5.86 -13.19 -17.77
N PHE A 228 6.92 -13.71 -17.20
CA PHE A 228 8.29 -13.32 -17.49
C PHE A 228 9.00 -14.41 -18.29
N HIS A 229 9.74 -13.99 -19.32
CA HIS A 229 10.62 -14.83 -20.12
C HIS A 229 9.95 -16.14 -20.57
N HIS A 230 10.39 -17.30 -20.07
CA HIS A 230 9.86 -18.62 -20.46
C HIS A 230 8.40 -18.86 -20.05
N ALA A 231 7.88 -18.11 -19.10
CA ALA A 231 6.45 -18.19 -18.74
C ALA A 231 5.50 -17.87 -19.92
N THR A 232 6.02 -17.20 -20.95
CA THR A 232 5.26 -16.81 -22.16
C THR A 232 5.53 -17.70 -23.38
N LEU A 233 6.37 -18.73 -23.25
CA LEU A 233 6.60 -19.70 -24.32
C LEU A 233 5.45 -20.71 -24.34
N LEU A 234 4.77 -20.78 -25.47
CA LEU A 234 3.72 -21.75 -25.78
C LEU A 234 4.26 -22.89 -26.61
#